data_fa499d527cc965c5c93feb36a6d81308
#
_entry.id   fa499d527cc965c5c93feb36a6d81308
#
_cell.length_a   1.000
_cell.length_b   1.000
_cell.length_c   1.000
_cell.angle_alpha   90.00
_cell.angle_beta   90.00
_cell.angle_gamma   90.00
#
_symmetry.space_group_name_H-M   'P 1'
#
loop_
_entity.id
_entity.type
_entity.pdbx_description
1 polymer ?
#
loop_
_entity_poly.entity_id
_entity_poly.type
_entity_poly.pdbx_seq_one_letter_code
_entity_poly.pdbx_strand_id
1 'polypeptide(L)'
;MTDKILEVRGLTKTYGGDKKKGAKQPTPTLDVLKGIDIDIYRGDVVCLIGPSGCGKSTFLRCLNRLEIPTGGSIKFEGVEIDDSHIDAVRQKMGMVFQHFNLFPHLTVKQNLCLAPTLLKLKNQQEADQRAEELLARVGLSDKADATPRACPAASSSASPLPAPGHGPDVILFDEPTSALDPEMVGEVLELMKELAHTGITMLVVTHEMGFAREVSNRVIFIDDGKVQEDEPPQELFANPKHPRLKAFLSKML
;
A
#
# COMPACT_ATOMS: atom_id res chain seq x y z
N MET A 1 22.31 -9.82 10.37
CA MET A 1 20.97 -10.04 10.90
C MET A 1 20.04 -9.16 10.08
N THR A 2 19.10 -9.72 9.36
CA THR A 2 18.10 -8.96 8.58
C THR A 2 17.22 -8.20 9.56
N ASP A 3 17.19 -6.86 9.41
CA ASP A 3 16.45 -5.95 10.30
C ASP A 3 14.96 -6.04 10.01
N LYS A 4 14.18 -6.57 10.97
CA LYS A 4 12.73 -6.65 10.84
C LYS A 4 12.11 -5.28 11.01
N ILE A 5 11.36 -4.82 10.01
CA ILE A 5 10.66 -3.54 10.06
C ILE A 5 9.19 -3.69 10.48
N LEU A 6 8.55 -4.81 10.07
CA LEU A 6 7.19 -5.14 10.48
C LEU A 6 7.12 -6.58 11.00
N GLU A 7 6.45 -6.77 12.13
CA GLU A 7 6.12 -8.08 12.69
C GLU A 7 4.60 -8.15 12.90
N VAL A 8 3.97 -9.13 12.28
CA VAL A 8 2.52 -9.38 12.39
C VAL A 8 2.32 -10.76 12.99
N ARG A 9 1.49 -10.86 14.04
CA ARG A 9 1.21 -12.12 14.73
C ARG A 9 -0.29 -12.30 14.96
N GLY A 10 -0.81 -13.42 14.47
CA GLY A 10 -2.18 -13.85 14.68
C GLY A 10 -3.22 -12.81 14.26
N LEU A 11 -2.95 -12.00 13.23
CA LEU A 11 -3.78 -10.87 12.86
C LEU A 11 -5.14 -11.32 12.37
N THR A 12 -6.20 -10.84 13.04
CA THR A 12 -7.59 -11.11 12.66
C THR A 12 -8.37 -9.83 12.43
N LYS A 13 -9.34 -9.89 11.50
CA LYS A 13 -10.30 -8.82 11.28
C LYS A 13 -11.66 -9.39 10.95
N THR A 14 -12.64 -9.06 11.78
CA THR A 14 -14.06 -9.38 11.61
C THR A 14 -14.84 -8.09 11.45
N TYR A 15 -15.70 -8.00 10.44
CA TYR A 15 -16.65 -6.92 10.26
C TYR A 15 -18.04 -7.35 10.71
N GLY A 16 -18.85 -6.40 11.17
CA GLY A 16 -20.21 -6.65 11.65
C GLY A 16 -20.26 -7.03 13.12
N GLY A 17 -21.36 -7.63 13.55
CA GLY A 17 -21.61 -7.97 14.96
C GLY A 17 -22.20 -6.84 15.80
N ASP A 18 -22.17 -5.60 15.31
CA ASP A 18 -22.71 -4.45 16.03
C ASP A 18 -24.24 -4.44 16.03
N LYS A 19 -24.82 -4.28 17.22
CA LYS A 19 -26.25 -3.99 17.33
C LYS A 19 -26.50 -2.52 16.98
N LYS A 20 -26.99 -2.25 15.76
CA LYS A 20 -27.53 -0.91 15.47
C LYS A 20 -28.63 -0.59 16.48
N LYS A 21 -28.61 0.63 17.09
CA LYS A 21 -29.69 1.10 17.99
C LYS A 21 -31.04 0.88 17.31
N GLY A 22 -31.88 0.03 17.88
CA GLY A 22 -33.21 -0.31 17.37
C GLY A 22 -33.30 -1.58 16.50
N ALA A 23 -32.23 -2.25 16.17
CA ALA A 23 -32.27 -3.53 15.43
C ALA A 23 -32.53 -4.71 16.37
N LYS A 24 -33.46 -5.59 15.99
CA LYS A 24 -33.81 -6.79 16.77
C LYS A 24 -32.72 -7.87 16.74
N GLN A 25 -31.80 -7.83 15.77
CA GLN A 25 -30.69 -8.78 15.61
C GLN A 25 -29.37 -8.06 15.28
N PRO A 26 -28.20 -8.59 15.73
CA PRO A 26 -26.89 -8.07 15.30
C PRO A 26 -26.71 -8.25 13.80
N THR A 27 -25.90 -7.38 13.17
CA THR A 27 -25.51 -7.54 11.78
C THR A 27 -24.71 -8.85 11.61
N PRO A 28 -24.86 -9.58 10.48
CA PRO A 28 -24.02 -10.75 10.22
C PRO A 28 -22.54 -10.40 10.33
N THR A 29 -21.76 -11.30 10.93
CA THR A 29 -20.30 -11.16 11.01
C THR A 29 -19.65 -11.71 9.77
N LEU A 30 -18.57 -11.05 9.31
CA LEU A 30 -17.73 -11.47 8.21
C LEU A 30 -16.26 -11.49 8.65
N ASP A 31 -15.68 -12.69 8.76
CA ASP A 31 -14.27 -12.87 9.09
C ASP A 31 -13.44 -12.71 7.82
N VAL A 32 -12.68 -11.61 7.74
CA VAL A 32 -11.87 -11.25 6.56
C VAL A 32 -10.42 -11.65 6.73
N LEU A 33 -9.84 -11.45 7.91
CA LEU A 33 -8.50 -11.96 8.26
C LEU A 33 -8.63 -13.00 9.36
N LYS A 34 -7.95 -14.14 9.18
CA LYS A 34 -8.15 -15.34 10.01
C LYS A 34 -6.85 -15.84 10.64
N GLY A 35 -6.07 -14.92 11.23
CA GLY A 35 -4.81 -15.25 11.89
C GLY A 35 -3.63 -15.21 10.91
N ILE A 36 -3.23 -14.03 10.48
CA ILE A 36 -2.08 -13.83 9.60
C ILE A 36 -0.82 -13.62 10.44
N ASP A 37 0.22 -14.37 10.13
CA ASP A 37 1.58 -14.24 10.69
C ASP A 37 2.54 -13.91 9.55
N ILE A 38 3.22 -12.76 9.61
CA ILE A 38 4.17 -12.29 8.58
C ILE A 38 5.27 -11.46 9.26
N ASP A 39 6.51 -11.67 8.85
CA ASP A 39 7.65 -10.79 9.12
C ASP A 39 8.07 -10.09 7.82
N ILE A 40 8.24 -8.76 7.84
CA ILE A 40 8.78 -7.98 6.73
C ILE A 40 10.12 -7.40 7.16
N TYR A 41 11.09 -7.48 6.29
CA TYR A 41 12.44 -6.98 6.55
C TYR A 41 12.69 -5.67 5.80
N ARG A 42 13.61 -4.87 6.32
CA ARG A 42 14.00 -3.61 5.68
C ARG A 42 14.56 -3.85 4.28
N GLY A 43 14.05 -3.12 3.31
CA GLY A 43 14.40 -3.28 1.89
C GLY A 43 13.64 -4.38 1.15
N ASP A 44 12.71 -5.09 1.83
CA ASP A 44 11.84 -6.04 1.14
C ASP A 44 10.88 -5.33 0.17
N VAL A 45 10.74 -5.90 -1.02
CA VAL A 45 9.67 -5.57 -1.97
C VAL A 45 8.71 -6.76 -2.02
N VAL A 46 7.64 -6.69 -1.23
CA VAL A 46 6.69 -7.78 -1.05
C VAL A 46 5.44 -7.54 -1.89
N CYS A 47 5.12 -8.45 -2.81
CA CYS A 47 3.86 -8.44 -3.52
C CYS A 47 2.83 -9.35 -2.86
N LEU A 48 1.66 -8.79 -2.56
CA LEU A 48 0.50 -9.51 -2.03
C LEU A 48 -0.47 -9.81 -3.17
N ILE A 49 -0.62 -11.09 -3.49
CA ILE A 49 -1.51 -11.56 -4.57
C ILE A 49 -2.62 -12.44 -4.02
N GLY A 50 -3.70 -12.61 -4.79
CA GLY A 50 -4.82 -13.47 -4.42
C GLY A 50 -6.16 -12.98 -4.98
N PRO A 51 -7.23 -13.76 -4.85
CA PRO A 51 -8.56 -13.42 -5.37
C PRO A 51 -9.10 -12.11 -4.79
N SER A 52 -10.03 -11.47 -5.50
CA SER A 52 -10.76 -10.33 -4.96
C SER A 52 -11.54 -10.71 -3.70
N GLY A 53 -11.52 -9.84 -2.69
CA GLY A 53 -12.21 -10.07 -1.41
C GLY A 53 -11.52 -11.02 -0.44
N CYS A 54 -10.32 -11.55 -0.73
CA CYS A 54 -9.60 -12.45 0.18
C CYS A 54 -8.91 -11.76 1.37
N GLY A 55 -8.99 -10.41 1.48
CA GLY A 55 -8.48 -9.66 2.63
C GLY A 55 -7.19 -8.87 2.41
N LYS A 56 -6.60 -8.81 1.20
CA LYS A 56 -5.33 -8.11 0.92
C LYS A 56 -5.35 -6.63 1.33
N SER A 57 -6.31 -5.86 0.84
CA SER A 57 -6.46 -4.45 1.18
C SER A 57 -6.78 -4.23 2.65
N THR A 58 -7.58 -5.13 3.26
CA THR A 58 -7.86 -5.10 4.70
C THR A 58 -6.58 -5.34 5.50
N PHE A 59 -5.75 -6.30 5.10
CA PHE A 59 -4.44 -6.54 5.71
C PHE A 59 -3.56 -5.30 5.66
N LEU A 60 -3.38 -4.69 4.48
CA LEU A 60 -2.60 -3.46 4.33
C LEU A 60 -3.12 -2.32 5.24
N ARG A 61 -4.44 -2.13 5.27
CA ARG A 61 -5.08 -1.08 6.10
C ARG A 61 -4.98 -1.37 7.60
N CYS A 62 -4.82 -2.62 8.00
CA CYS A 62 -4.53 -2.94 9.39
C CYS A 62 -3.11 -2.52 9.79
N LEU A 63 -2.11 -2.61 8.89
CA LEU A 63 -0.73 -2.27 9.19
C LEU A 63 -0.55 -0.80 9.62
N ASN A 64 -1.33 0.12 9.02
CA ASN A 64 -1.31 1.55 9.38
C ASN A 64 -2.50 1.98 10.24
N ARG A 65 -3.26 1.01 10.81
CA ARG A 65 -4.48 1.23 11.63
C ARG A 65 -5.54 2.12 10.97
N LEU A 66 -5.63 2.16 9.66
CA LEU A 66 -6.85 2.65 8.99
C LEU A 66 -8.02 1.69 9.23
N GLU A 67 -7.71 0.40 9.36
CA GLU A 67 -8.62 -0.62 9.87
C GLU A 67 -8.07 -1.14 11.21
N ILE A 68 -8.88 -1.08 12.26
CA ILE A 68 -8.49 -1.60 13.57
C ILE A 68 -8.64 -3.13 13.56
N PRO A 69 -7.57 -3.89 13.80
CA PRO A 69 -7.67 -5.35 13.93
C PRO A 69 -8.66 -5.77 15.01
N THR A 70 -9.29 -6.93 14.84
CA THR A 70 -10.15 -7.54 15.88
C THR A 70 -9.30 -8.33 16.88
N GLY A 71 -8.12 -8.79 16.47
CA GLY A 71 -7.17 -9.51 17.33
C GLY A 71 -5.81 -9.65 16.66
N GLY A 72 -4.87 -10.18 17.39
CA GLY A 72 -3.47 -10.26 17.00
C GLY A 72 -2.68 -9.00 17.36
N SER A 73 -1.42 -8.95 16.94
CA SER A 73 -0.53 -7.80 17.19
C SER A 73 0.24 -7.44 15.93
N ILE A 74 0.57 -6.15 15.82
CA ILE A 74 1.43 -5.60 14.76
C ILE A 74 2.49 -4.76 15.44
N LYS A 75 3.77 -5.00 15.10
CA LYS A 75 4.89 -4.18 15.55
C LYS A 75 5.58 -3.55 14.36
N PHE A 76 5.93 -2.28 14.50
CA PHE A 76 6.77 -1.53 13.58
C PHE A 76 8.08 -1.18 14.29
N GLU A 77 9.22 -1.60 13.74
CA GLU A 77 10.56 -1.42 14.38
C GLU A 77 10.58 -1.89 15.85
N GLY A 78 9.89 -3.01 16.14
CA GLY A 78 9.79 -3.57 17.49
C GLY A 78 8.78 -2.88 18.41
N VAL A 79 8.19 -1.75 18.01
CA VAL A 79 7.16 -1.02 18.77
C VAL A 79 5.77 -1.46 18.35
N GLU A 80 4.91 -1.81 19.30
CA GLU A 80 3.53 -2.21 19.00
C GLU A 80 2.72 -1.02 18.45
N ILE A 81 1.95 -1.28 17.38
CA ILE A 81 1.10 -0.28 16.75
C ILE A 81 -0.24 -0.22 17.49
N ASP A 82 -0.36 0.73 18.40
CA ASP A 82 -1.57 1.05 19.15
C ASP A 82 -2.00 2.51 18.95
N ASP A 83 -3.02 2.97 19.67
CA ASP A 83 -3.53 4.33 19.53
C ASP A 83 -2.54 5.40 20.04
N SER A 84 -1.57 5.03 20.87
CA SER A 84 -0.56 5.96 21.41
C SER A 84 0.63 6.16 20.47
N HIS A 85 0.94 5.17 19.62
CA HIS A 85 2.13 5.18 18.76
C HIS A 85 1.82 5.40 17.27
N ILE A 86 0.53 5.33 16.89
CA ILE A 86 0.13 5.32 15.48
C ILE A 86 0.54 6.56 14.69
N ASP A 87 0.54 7.73 15.29
CA ASP A 87 0.91 8.96 14.58
C ASP A 87 2.40 8.99 14.23
N ALA A 88 3.26 8.48 15.11
CA ALA A 88 4.69 8.32 14.84
C ALA A 88 4.95 7.27 13.76
N VAL A 89 4.20 6.16 13.78
CA VAL A 89 4.29 5.12 12.75
C VAL A 89 3.84 5.65 11.38
N ARG A 90 2.73 6.39 11.30
CA ARG A 90 2.22 6.96 10.04
C ARG A 90 3.17 7.98 9.41
N GLN A 91 4.01 8.65 10.17
CA GLN A 91 5.06 9.52 9.62
C GLN A 91 6.15 8.73 8.88
N LYS A 92 6.38 7.47 9.28
CA LYS A 92 7.36 6.55 8.68
C LYS A 92 6.76 5.58 7.67
N MET A 93 5.43 5.55 7.53
CA MET A 93 4.70 4.62 6.68
C MET A 93 3.81 5.37 5.70
N GLY A 94 4.19 5.40 4.43
CA GLY A 94 3.37 5.95 3.35
C GLY A 94 2.29 4.96 2.91
N MET A 95 1.16 5.45 2.40
CA MET A 95 0.14 4.62 1.77
C MET A 95 -0.36 5.25 0.49
N VAL A 96 -0.33 4.47 -0.58
CA VAL A 96 -0.91 4.78 -1.89
C VAL A 96 -2.18 3.96 -2.05
N PHE A 97 -3.30 4.63 -2.25
CA PHE A 97 -4.61 4.02 -2.38
C PHE A 97 -4.98 3.77 -3.85
N GLN A 98 -5.88 2.84 -4.08
CA GLN A 98 -6.48 2.55 -5.39
C GLN A 98 -7.06 3.80 -6.08
N HIS A 99 -7.68 4.71 -5.35
CA HIS A 99 -8.23 5.98 -5.83
C HIS A 99 -7.41 7.15 -5.30
N PHE A 100 -6.16 7.21 -5.50
CA PHE A 100 -5.17 8.26 -5.15
C PHE A 100 -5.55 9.28 -4.05
N ASN A 101 -6.81 9.38 -3.65
CA ASN A 101 -7.39 10.19 -2.56
C ASN A 101 -6.87 11.64 -2.51
N LEU A 102 -6.67 12.27 -3.67
CA LEU A 102 -6.32 13.67 -3.75
C LEU A 102 -7.50 14.55 -3.34
N PHE A 103 -7.19 15.66 -2.71
CA PHE A 103 -8.18 16.68 -2.40
C PHE A 103 -8.64 17.39 -3.67
N PRO A 104 -9.90 17.22 -4.11
CA PRO A 104 -10.34 17.69 -5.43
C PRO A 104 -10.45 19.21 -5.55
N HIS A 105 -10.43 19.93 -4.43
CA HIS A 105 -10.48 21.38 -4.33
C HIS A 105 -9.10 22.04 -4.28
N LEU A 106 -8.03 21.24 -4.18
CA LEU A 106 -6.64 21.71 -4.21
C LEU A 106 -6.05 21.42 -5.60
N THR A 107 -5.06 22.22 -6.01
CA THR A 107 -4.28 21.94 -7.21
C THR A 107 -3.36 20.73 -6.98
N VAL A 108 -2.79 20.20 -8.07
CA VAL A 108 -1.81 19.11 -7.97
C VAL A 108 -0.62 19.51 -7.09
N LYS A 109 -0.06 20.69 -7.31
CA LYS A 109 1.02 21.24 -6.49
C LYS A 109 0.62 21.38 -5.01
N GLN A 110 -0.57 21.91 -4.74
CA GLN A 110 -1.08 22.05 -3.37
C GLN A 110 -1.27 20.70 -2.68
N ASN A 111 -1.74 19.68 -3.39
CA ASN A 111 -1.83 18.32 -2.85
C ASN A 111 -0.45 17.78 -2.45
N LEU A 112 0.58 17.98 -3.28
CA LEU A 112 1.96 17.57 -2.98
C LEU A 112 2.55 18.31 -1.77
N CYS A 113 2.24 19.60 -1.62
CA CYS A 113 2.76 20.43 -0.54
C CYS A 113 2.02 20.22 0.79
N LEU A 114 0.81 19.66 0.78
CA LEU A 114 -0.07 19.63 1.96
C LEU A 114 0.55 18.88 3.14
N ALA A 115 0.97 17.65 2.95
CA ALA A 115 1.52 16.83 4.04
C ALA A 115 2.84 17.39 4.59
N PRO A 116 3.85 17.75 3.77
CA PRO A 116 5.09 18.33 4.28
C PRO A 116 4.90 19.60 5.10
N THR A 117 3.97 20.48 4.71
CA THR A 117 3.70 21.73 5.41
C THR A 117 2.84 21.53 6.66
N LEU A 118 1.79 20.68 6.58
CA LEU A 118 0.91 20.40 7.71
C LEU A 118 1.68 19.72 8.87
N LEU A 119 2.56 18.77 8.53
CA LEU A 119 3.42 18.08 9.50
C LEU A 119 4.65 18.90 9.92
N LYS A 120 4.80 20.13 9.41
CA LYS A 120 5.94 21.03 9.69
C LYS A 120 7.32 20.41 9.38
N LEU A 121 7.35 19.48 8.41
CA LEU A 121 8.58 18.85 7.94
C LEU A 121 9.36 19.80 7.00
N LYS A 122 8.65 20.66 6.28
CA LYS A 122 9.18 21.68 5.38
C LYS A 122 8.40 22.97 5.52
N ASN A 123 9.08 24.11 5.30
CA ASN A 123 8.37 25.37 5.11
C ASN A 123 7.69 25.40 3.72
N GLN A 124 6.82 26.39 3.48
CA GLN A 124 6.05 26.46 2.23
C GLN A 124 6.96 26.54 1.00
N GLN A 125 8.03 27.34 1.07
CA GLN A 125 8.97 27.53 -0.06
C GLN A 125 9.72 26.23 -0.42
N GLU A 126 10.18 25.48 0.59
CA GLU A 126 10.84 24.19 0.40
C GLU A 126 9.87 23.12 -0.14
N ALA A 127 8.61 23.15 0.30
CA ALA A 127 7.58 22.26 -0.18
C ALA A 127 7.22 22.56 -1.64
N ASP A 128 7.10 23.84 -2.01
CA ASP A 128 6.82 24.29 -3.37
C ASP A 128 7.93 23.90 -4.33
N GLN A 129 9.19 24.15 -3.97
CA GLN A 129 10.34 23.74 -4.78
C GLN A 129 10.36 22.23 -4.99
N ARG A 130 10.10 21.47 -3.92
CA ARG A 130 10.08 20.01 -4.00
C ARG A 130 8.94 19.48 -4.87
N ALA A 131 7.76 20.10 -4.79
CA ALA A 131 6.63 19.75 -5.65
C ALA A 131 6.94 20.00 -7.12
N GLU A 132 7.60 21.11 -7.45
CA GLU A 132 8.03 21.43 -8.82
C GLU A 132 9.07 20.42 -9.36
N GLU A 133 10.06 20.02 -8.54
CA GLU A 133 11.02 18.99 -8.89
C GLU A 133 10.34 17.64 -9.20
N LEU A 134 9.37 17.24 -8.36
CA LEU A 134 8.63 16.00 -8.56
C LEU A 134 7.78 16.04 -9.83
N LEU A 135 7.07 17.14 -10.07
CA LEU A 135 6.26 17.32 -11.26
C LEU A 135 7.11 17.32 -12.53
N ALA A 136 8.31 17.91 -12.49
CA ALA A 136 9.24 17.89 -13.61
C ALA A 136 9.71 16.46 -13.91
N ARG A 137 10.00 15.65 -12.90
CA ARG A 137 10.42 14.24 -13.07
C ARG A 137 9.36 13.37 -13.76
N VAL A 138 8.08 13.63 -13.48
CA VAL A 138 6.96 12.87 -14.06
C VAL A 138 6.34 13.56 -15.28
N GLY A 139 6.98 14.61 -15.82
CA GLY A 139 6.53 15.30 -17.02
C GLY A 139 5.23 16.11 -16.87
N LEU A 140 4.84 16.45 -15.64
CA LEU A 140 3.58 17.14 -15.31
C LEU A 140 3.77 18.59 -14.83
N SER A 141 4.87 19.24 -15.17
CA SER A 141 5.14 20.64 -14.78
C SER A 141 4.04 21.60 -15.22
N ASP A 142 3.45 21.37 -16.41
CA ASP A 142 2.35 22.17 -16.98
C ASP A 142 1.01 21.95 -16.28
N LYS A 143 0.88 20.95 -15.41
CA LYS A 143 -0.32 20.60 -14.66
C LYS A 143 -0.26 21.00 -13.18
N ALA A 144 0.80 21.67 -12.73
CA ALA A 144 1.00 22.06 -11.35
C ALA A 144 -0.23 22.77 -10.72
N ASP A 145 -0.83 23.68 -11.49
CA ASP A 145 -1.97 24.49 -11.07
C ASP A 145 -3.34 23.90 -11.46
N ALA A 146 -3.35 22.76 -12.16
CA ALA A 146 -4.59 22.05 -12.49
C ALA A 146 -5.18 21.38 -11.22
N THR A 147 -6.51 21.26 -11.16
CA THR A 147 -7.16 20.44 -10.13
C THR A 147 -7.20 18.97 -10.57
N PRO A 148 -7.22 18.00 -9.66
CA PRO A 148 -7.29 16.57 -10.00
C PRO A 148 -8.47 16.20 -10.92
N ARG A 149 -9.60 16.89 -10.80
CA ARG A 149 -10.77 16.72 -11.70
C ARG A 149 -10.50 17.13 -13.14
N ALA A 150 -9.65 18.11 -13.33
CA ALA A 150 -9.32 18.62 -14.66
C ALA A 150 -8.16 17.84 -15.32
N CYS A 151 -7.45 17.02 -14.56
CA CYS A 151 -6.31 16.28 -15.04
C CYS A 151 -6.25 14.87 -14.38
N PRO A 152 -6.94 13.86 -14.92
CA PRO A 152 -6.90 12.49 -14.43
C PRO A 152 -5.48 11.91 -14.37
N ALA A 153 -4.62 12.23 -15.34
CA ALA A 153 -3.21 11.82 -15.36
C ALA A 153 -2.41 12.37 -14.17
N ALA A 154 -2.68 13.62 -13.76
CA ALA A 154 -2.03 14.20 -12.58
C ALA A 154 -2.47 13.54 -11.27
N SER A 155 -3.67 12.95 -11.22
CA SER A 155 -4.11 12.23 -10.03
C SER A 155 -3.38 10.91 -9.83
N SER A 156 -2.92 10.25 -10.88
CA SER A 156 -2.19 8.99 -10.80
C SER A 156 -0.71 9.16 -10.45
N SER A 157 -0.07 10.20 -10.95
CA SER A 157 1.36 10.45 -10.72
C SER A 157 1.67 11.36 -9.53
N ALA A 158 0.66 12.11 -9.04
CA ALA A 158 0.81 13.05 -7.92
C ALA A 158 0.62 12.41 -6.53
N SER A 159 0.58 11.09 -6.42
CA SER A 159 0.70 10.46 -5.10
C SER A 159 2.04 10.90 -4.49
N PRO A 160 2.09 11.38 -3.25
CA PRO A 160 3.32 11.87 -2.64
C PRO A 160 4.30 10.70 -2.49
N LEU A 161 5.08 10.44 -3.54
CA LEU A 161 6.21 9.55 -3.47
C LEU A 161 7.25 10.18 -2.55
N PRO A 162 7.77 9.44 -1.57
CA PRO A 162 8.71 9.98 -0.59
C PRO A 162 9.99 10.44 -1.27
N ALA A 163 10.50 11.56 -0.78
CA ALA A 163 11.79 12.07 -1.20
C ALA A 163 12.94 11.26 -0.57
N PRO A 164 14.03 10.99 -1.28
CA PRO A 164 15.24 10.43 -0.67
C PRO A 164 15.72 11.32 0.50
N GLY A 165 15.96 10.69 1.65
CA GLY A 165 16.56 11.35 2.82
C GLY A 165 15.62 11.70 3.99
N HIS A 166 14.31 11.81 3.79
CA HIS A 166 13.29 11.99 4.84
C HIS A 166 11.93 11.44 4.39
N GLY A 167 11.94 10.37 3.60
CA GLY A 167 10.75 9.65 3.17
C GLY A 167 10.32 8.59 4.19
N PRO A 168 9.15 7.95 3.99
CA PRO A 168 8.74 6.83 4.81
C PRO A 168 9.74 5.66 4.69
N ASP A 169 9.88 4.91 5.77
CA ASP A 169 10.66 3.67 5.81
C ASP A 169 9.95 2.52 5.07
N VAL A 170 8.61 2.59 5.01
CA VAL A 170 7.74 1.61 4.35
C VAL A 170 6.69 2.31 3.49
N ILE A 171 6.44 1.82 2.29
CA ILE A 171 5.32 2.25 1.45
C ILE A 171 4.36 1.07 1.22
N LEU A 172 3.09 1.31 1.52
CA LEU A 172 1.99 0.40 1.28
C LEU A 172 1.25 0.82 0.00
N PHE A 173 1.15 -0.06 -0.98
CA PHE A 173 0.42 0.18 -2.23
C PHE A 173 -0.82 -0.72 -2.29
N ASP A 174 -2.02 -0.12 -2.27
CA ASP A 174 -3.30 -0.83 -2.34
C ASP A 174 -3.87 -0.72 -3.77
N GLU A 175 -3.49 -1.66 -4.64
CA GLU A 175 -3.89 -1.73 -6.06
C GLU A 175 -3.67 -0.44 -6.84
N PRO A 176 -2.44 0.09 -6.92
CA PRO A 176 -2.16 1.44 -7.44
C PRO A 176 -2.47 1.62 -8.93
N THR A 177 -2.65 0.52 -9.69
CA THR A 177 -2.91 0.56 -11.13
C THR A 177 -4.36 0.30 -11.51
N SER A 178 -5.20 -0.19 -10.58
CA SER A 178 -6.54 -0.69 -10.89
C SER A 178 -7.55 0.36 -11.35
N ALA A 179 -7.31 1.64 -11.05
CA ALA A 179 -8.17 2.76 -11.44
C ALA A 179 -7.57 3.60 -12.61
N LEU A 180 -6.52 3.08 -13.27
CA LEU A 180 -5.81 3.77 -14.33
C LEU A 180 -6.18 3.26 -15.72
N ASP A 181 -6.06 4.14 -16.70
CA ASP A 181 -6.07 3.75 -18.10
C ASP A 181 -4.83 2.90 -18.43
N PRO A 182 -4.94 1.91 -19.35
CA PRO A 182 -3.84 1.00 -19.68
C PRO A 182 -2.52 1.71 -20.09
N GLU A 183 -2.62 2.88 -20.70
CA GLU A 183 -1.46 3.69 -21.12
C GLU A 183 -0.68 4.21 -19.89
N MET A 184 -1.37 4.51 -18.80
CA MET A 184 -0.78 5.05 -17.57
C MET A 184 -0.22 3.95 -16.65
N VAL A 185 -0.70 2.71 -16.78
CA VAL A 185 -0.25 1.59 -15.94
C VAL A 185 1.26 1.40 -16.05
N GLY A 186 1.80 1.41 -17.28
CA GLY A 186 3.23 1.25 -17.53
C GLY A 186 4.08 2.29 -16.81
N GLU A 187 3.68 3.57 -16.89
CA GLU A 187 4.41 4.67 -16.26
C GLU A 187 4.47 4.53 -14.72
N VAL A 188 3.34 4.16 -14.10
CA VAL A 188 3.28 3.94 -12.65
C VAL A 188 4.12 2.75 -12.23
N LEU A 189 4.10 1.65 -12.99
CA LEU A 189 4.93 0.48 -12.71
C LEU A 189 6.44 0.80 -12.82
N GLU A 190 6.86 1.60 -13.80
CA GLU A 190 8.25 2.05 -13.90
C GLU A 190 8.67 2.92 -12.71
N LEU A 191 7.83 3.86 -12.28
CA LEU A 191 8.09 4.64 -11.07
C LEU A 191 8.20 3.75 -9.81
N MET A 192 7.38 2.71 -9.71
CA MET A 192 7.47 1.74 -8.61
C MET A 192 8.75 0.91 -8.68
N LYS A 193 9.23 0.56 -9.88
CA LYS A 193 10.54 -0.09 -10.07
C LYS A 193 11.68 0.81 -9.62
N GLU A 194 11.68 2.07 -10.03
CA GLU A 194 12.68 3.04 -9.56
C GLU A 194 12.71 3.14 -8.04
N LEU A 195 11.54 3.19 -7.40
CA LEU A 195 11.44 3.20 -5.93
C LEU A 195 12.02 1.93 -5.30
N ALA A 196 11.71 0.76 -5.83
CA ALA A 196 12.26 -0.50 -5.36
C ALA A 196 13.80 -0.49 -5.38
N HIS A 197 14.40 0.09 -6.43
CA HIS A 197 15.86 0.23 -6.53
C HIS A 197 16.48 1.19 -5.51
N THR A 198 15.69 2.04 -4.86
CA THR A 198 16.20 2.90 -3.76
C THR A 198 16.43 2.15 -2.45
N GLY A 199 15.99 0.89 -2.35
CA GLY A 199 16.07 0.08 -1.14
C GLY A 199 15.00 0.37 -0.11
N ILE A 200 13.95 1.14 -0.47
CA ILE A 200 12.79 1.36 0.41
C ILE A 200 11.98 0.08 0.56
N THR A 201 11.43 -0.16 1.74
CA THR A 201 10.55 -1.31 1.97
C THR A 201 9.18 -1.07 1.33
N MET A 202 8.69 -2.02 0.55
CA MET A 202 7.42 -1.89 -0.16
C MET A 202 6.52 -3.10 0.07
N LEU A 203 5.25 -2.86 0.38
CA LEU A 203 4.20 -3.88 0.35
C LEU A 203 3.17 -3.48 -0.71
N VAL A 204 3.01 -4.31 -1.72
CA VAL A 204 2.22 -3.99 -2.92
C VAL A 204 1.11 -5.01 -3.12
N VAL A 205 -0.14 -4.61 -2.92
CA VAL A 205 -1.29 -5.38 -3.42
C VAL A 205 -1.43 -5.07 -4.90
N THR A 206 -1.31 -6.09 -5.73
CA THR A 206 -1.36 -5.91 -7.20
C THR A 206 -1.99 -7.10 -7.91
N HIS A 207 -2.55 -6.82 -9.08
CA HIS A 207 -2.95 -7.80 -10.09
C HIS A 207 -1.95 -7.88 -11.25
N GLU A 208 -0.90 -7.04 -11.23
CA GLU A 208 0.15 -6.99 -12.25
C GLU A 208 1.19 -8.10 -11.97
N MET A 209 0.95 -9.30 -12.52
CA MET A 209 1.82 -10.46 -12.28
C MET A 209 3.23 -10.27 -12.87
N GLY A 210 3.35 -9.49 -13.97
CA GLY A 210 4.62 -9.11 -14.57
C GLY A 210 5.48 -8.32 -13.58
N PHE A 211 4.90 -7.29 -12.96
CA PHE A 211 5.57 -6.49 -11.93
C PHE A 211 5.98 -7.35 -10.71
N ALA A 212 5.05 -8.18 -10.20
CA ALA A 212 5.35 -9.04 -9.07
C ALA A 212 6.51 -10.00 -9.36
N ARG A 213 6.62 -10.52 -10.60
CA ARG A 213 7.70 -11.43 -11.01
C ARG A 213 9.04 -10.74 -11.17
N GLU A 214 9.05 -9.51 -11.70
CA GLU A 214 10.27 -8.77 -12.07
C GLU A 214 10.87 -8.00 -10.90
N VAL A 215 10.04 -7.38 -10.07
CA VAL A 215 10.49 -6.36 -9.11
C VAL A 215 10.50 -6.86 -7.67
N SER A 216 9.57 -7.77 -7.31
CA SER A 216 9.53 -8.24 -5.92
C SER A 216 10.64 -9.22 -5.61
N ASN A 217 11.10 -9.21 -4.35
CA ASN A 217 11.95 -10.26 -3.82
C ASN A 217 11.17 -11.34 -3.06
N ARG A 218 9.85 -11.07 -2.82
CA ARG A 218 8.98 -11.97 -2.09
C ARG A 218 7.53 -11.80 -2.53
N VAL A 219 6.83 -12.90 -2.76
CA VAL A 219 5.42 -12.90 -3.13
C VAL A 219 4.64 -13.73 -2.11
N ILE A 220 3.57 -13.12 -1.60
CA ILE A 220 2.69 -13.75 -0.61
C ILE A 220 1.31 -13.94 -1.25
N PHE A 221 0.86 -15.19 -1.32
CA PHE A 221 -0.48 -15.53 -1.77
C PHE A 221 -1.44 -15.59 -0.58
N ILE A 222 -2.45 -14.70 -0.60
CA ILE A 222 -3.51 -14.67 0.41
C ILE A 222 -4.79 -15.23 -0.22
N ASP A 223 -5.40 -16.21 0.45
CA ASP A 223 -6.70 -16.75 0.11
C ASP A 223 -7.49 -17.06 1.39
N ASP A 224 -8.79 -16.80 1.37
CA ASP A 224 -9.69 -16.99 2.51
C ASP A 224 -9.17 -16.39 3.84
N GLY A 225 -8.58 -15.21 3.77
CA GLY A 225 -8.08 -14.47 4.96
C GLY A 225 -6.82 -15.05 5.60
N LYS A 226 -6.10 -15.94 4.92
CA LYS A 226 -4.87 -16.57 5.40
C LYS A 226 -3.75 -16.48 4.38
N VAL A 227 -2.50 -16.47 4.85
CA VAL A 227 -1.34 -16.71 4.01
C VAL A 227 -1.32 -18.19 3.64
N GLN A 228 -1.34 -18.49 2.35
CA GLN A 228 -1.32 -19.85 1.82
C GLN A 228 0.06 -20.23 1.28
N GLU A 229 0.75 -19.28 0.66
CA GLU A 229 2.14 -19.41 0.24
C GLU A 229 2.89 -18.09 0.42
N ASP A 230 4.19 -18.18 0.70
CA ASP A 230 5.11 -17.08 0.94
C ASP A 230 6.50 -17.51 0.46
N GLU A 231 6.85 -17.11 -0.76
CA GLU A 231 8.04 -17.60 -1.45
C GLU A 231 8.65 -16.50 -2.35
N PRO A 232 9.92 -16.66 -2.75
CA PRO A 232 10.49 -15.84 -3.83
C PRO A 232 9.67 -15.96 -5.12
N PRO A 233 9.57 -14.88 -5.95
CA PRO A 233 8.76 -14.89 -7.15
C PRO A 233 9.11 -16.04 -8.11
N GLN A 234 10.39 -16.37 -8.27
CA GLN A 234 10.86 -17.45 -9.15
C GLN A 234 10.24 -18.79 -8.76
N GLU A 235 10.20 -19.11 -7.45
CA GLU A 235 9.61 -20.35 -6.94
C GLU A 235 8.08 -20.33 -7.04
N LEU A 236 7.45 -19.26 -6.57
CA LEU A 236 5.99 -19.16 -6.50
C LEU A 236 5.34 -19.25 -7.88
N PHE A 237 5.91 -18.58 -8.90
CA PHE A 237 5.36 -18.57 -10.25
C PHE A 237 5.72 -19.81 -11.08
N ALA A 238 6.91 -20.42 -10.86
CA ALA A 238 7.34 -21.60 -11.61
C ALA A 238 6.79 -22.90 -11.02
N ASN A 239 6.67 -22.97 -9.70
CA ASN A 239 6.26 -24.19 -9.00
C ASN A 239 5.29 -23.91 -7.84
N PRO A 240 4.10 -23.35 -8.13
CA PRO A 240 3.10 -23.09 -7.10
C PRO A 240 2.70 -24.38 -6.39
N LYS A 241 2.75 -24.39 -5.05
CA LYS A 241 2.47 -25.59 -4.24
C LYS A 241 0.98 -25.72 -3.94
N HIS A 242 0.35 -24.60 -3.53
CA HIS A 242 -1.05 -24.62 -3.11
C HIS A 242 -2.03 -24.74 -4.29
N PRO A 243 -3.01 -25.67 -4.26
CA PRO A 243 -3.94 -25.89 -5.38
C PRO A 243 -4.73 -24.63 -5.80
N ARG A 244 -5.11 -23.80 -4.84
CA ARG A 244 -5.81 -22.53 -5.09
C ARG A 244 -4.92 -21.51 -5.80
N LEU A 245 -3.61 -21.48 -5.48
CA LEU A 245 -2.64 -20.63 -6.18
C LEU A 245 -2.50 -21.09 -7.64
N LYS A 246 -2.37 -22.39 -7.90
CA LYS A 246 -2.35 -22.95 -9.28
C LYS A 246 -3.57 -22.50 -10.09
N ALA A 247 -4.77 -22.66 -9.50
CA ALA A 247 -6.01 -22.24 -10.13
C ALA A 247 -6.14 -20.73 -10.31
N PHE A 248 -5.54 -19.92 -9.43
CA PHE A 248 -5.50 -18.47 -9.55
C PHE A 248 -4.56 -18.04 -10.68
N LEU A 249 -3.33 -18.54 -10.69
CA LEU A 249 -2.33 -18.19 -11.71
C LEU A 249 -2.75 -18.61 -13.11
N SER A 250 -3.40 -19.78 -13.28
CA SER A 250 -3.89 -20.23 -14.59
C SER A 250 -4.98 -19.35 -15.22
N LYS A 251 -5.56 -18.41 -14.44
CA LYS A 251 -6.55 -17.43 -14.93
C LYS A 251 -5.94 -16.06 -15.17
N MET A 252 -4.75 -15.80 -14.62
CA MET A 252 -4.09 -14.50 -14.66
C MET A 252 -2.91 -14.45 -15.65
N LEU A 253 -2.35 -15.61 -15.99
CA LEU A 253 -1.26 -15.82 -16.95
C LEU A 253 -1.79 -16.51 -18.21
#